data_a45a9674e7946a3f070b838f46594ac7
#
_entry.id   a45a9674e7946a3f070b838f46594ac7
#
_cell.length_a   1.000
_cell.length_b   1.000
_cell.length_c   1.000
_cell.angle_alpha   90.00
_cell.angle_beta   90.00
_cell.angle_gamma   90.00
#
_symmetry.space_group_name_H-M   'P 1'
#
loop_
_entity.id
_entity.type
_entity.pdbx_description
1 polymer ?
#
loop_
_entity_poly.entity_id
_entity_poly.type
_entity_poly.pdbx_seq_one_letter_code
_entity_poly.pdbx_strand_id
1 'polypeptide(L)'
;MSITTKEVVDAQLHIGTLKSEAHPKTSKFWADVVNGVVVVSPDAIVSQLEAAKEKIQKAKQQGKEVLVVSEKKMYAEELEALGTKYGVSYLNYKVPGGFLTNFDTLKKRIESMNSMERFLETDTYNSLTKKEQLVYKRKLARVFKIYKGVKNLSKKPDLVVVLDGLMMENFVNEVEKQKEVESILICGTNFPRWWKEDSLIIANINSHKSVDYILTNILS
;
A
#
# COMPACT_ATOMS: atom_id res chain seq x y z
N MET A 1 -2.19 -13.91 -17.15
CA MET A 1 -0.88 -14.59 -17.33
C MET A 1 -0.56 -15.27 -16.03
N SER A 2 -0.07 -16.52 -16.09
CA SER A 2 0.42 -17.25 -14.91
C SER A 2 1.79 -16.68 -14.51
N ILE A 3 2.01 -16.46 -13.22
CA ILE A 3 3.27 -15.99 -12.68
C ILE A 3 4.25 -17.17 -12.68
N THR A 4 5.48 -16.97 -13.18
CA THR A 4 6.48 -18.04 -13.26
C THR A 4 7.57 -17.83 -12.21
N THR A 5 8.15 -18.93 -11.71
CA THR A 5 9.27 -18.90 -10.76
C THR A 5 10.49 -18.18 -11.35
N LYS A 6 10.69 -18.24 -12.66
CA LYS A 6 11.77 -17.54 -13.35
C LYS A 6 11.61 -16.02 -13.24
N GLU A 7 10.40 -15.50 -13.49
CA GLU A 7 10.10 -14.06 -13.36
C GLU A 7 10.28 -13.57 -11.91
N VAL A 8 9.89 -14.38 -10.92
CA VAL A 8 10.10 -14.09 -9.50
C VAL A 8 11.59 -13.94 -9.17
N VAL A 9 12.43 -14.82 -9.72
CA VAL A 9 13.88 -14.75 -9.54
C VAL A 9 14.47 -13.55 -10.27
N ASP A 10 14.08 -13.32 -11.52
CA ASP A 10 14.54 -12.20 -12.34
C ASP A 10 14.15 -10.85 -11.73
N ALA A 11 12.98 -10.76 -11.09
CA ALA A 11 12.52 -9.59 -10.37
C ALA A 11 13.09 -9.49 -8.93
N GLN A 12 13.97 -10.41 -8.52
CA GLN A 12 14.66 -10.40 -7.21
C GLN A 12 13.74 -10.52 -5.98
N LEU A 13 12.54 -11.10 -6.13
CA LEU A 13 11.60 -11.24 -5.03
C LEU A 13 12.08 -12.22 -3.95
N HIS A 14 12.87 -13.21 -4.34
CA HIS A 14 13.39 -14.27 -3.47
C HIS A 14 14.45 -13.81 -2.47
N ILE A 15 15.00 -12.61 -2.61
CA ILE A 15 16.06 -12.09 -1.75
C ILE A 15 15.42 -11.56 -0.45
N GLY A 16 15.64 -12.23 0.67
CA GLY A 16 15.19 -11.82 2.00
C GLY A 16 16.16 -10.86 2.70
N THR A 17 16.02 -10.72 4.01
CA THR A 17 16.91 -9.96 4.89
C THR A 17 18.07 -10.85 5.39
N LEU A 18 19.01 -10.27 6.12
CA LEU A 18 20.02 -11.02 6.84
C LEU A 18 19.33 -11.99 7.81
N LYS A 19 19.90 -13.19 7.98
CA LYS A 19 19.37 -14.21 8.91
C LYS A 19 19.25 -13.69 10.35
N SER A 20 20.14 -12.81 10.75
CA SER A 20 20.12 -12.17 12.07
C SER A 20 18.91 -11.24 12.28
N GLU A 21 18.37 -10.69 11.21
CA GLU A 21 17.21 -9.78 11.20
C GLU A 21 15.91 -10.51 10.88
N ALA A 22 16.02 -11.68 10.26
CA ALA A 22 14.87 -12.46 9.84
C ALA A 22 14.11 -13.03 11.04
N HIS A 23 12.77 -12.94 10.99
CA HIS A 23 11.95 -13.41 12.08
C HIS A 23 11.61 -14.90 11.92
N PRO A 24 11.76 -15.76 12.98
CA PRO A 24 11.51 -17.20 12.90
C PRO A 24 10.12 -17.59 12.34
N LYS A 25 9.10 -16.76 12.55
CA LYS A 25 7.75 -17.00 12.02
C LYS A 25 7.67 -17.04 10.48
N THR A 26 8.65 -16.46 9.79
CA THR A 26 8.72 -16.49 8.32
C THR A 26 9.51 -17.70 7.79
N SER A 27 10.13 -18.49 8.68
CA SER A 27 11.02 -19.59 8.29
C SER A 27 10.36 -20.65 7.38
N LYS A 28 9.07 -20.84 7.50
CA LYS A 28 8.30 -21.77 6.63
C LYS A 28 8.30 -21.38 5.14
N PHE A 29 8.62 -20.13 4.83
CA PHE A 29 8.71 -19.62 3.46
C PHE A 29 10.15 -19.58 2.93
N TRP A 30 11.14 -19.95 3.75
CA TRP A 30 12.54 -19.93 3.33
C TRP A 30 12.87 -21.18 2.52
N ALA A 31 13.65 -21.01 1.47
CA ALA A 31 14.24 -22.11 0.72
C ALA A 31 15.63 -22.44 1.27
N ASP A 32 16.46 -21.41 1.54
CA ASP A 32 17.83 -21.55 1.98
C ASP A 32 18.34 -20.27 2.67
N VAL A 33 19.59 -20.35 3.16
CA VAL A 33 20.34 -19.18 3.66
C VAL A 33 21.70 -19.15 2.96
N VAL A 34 21.88 -18.21 2.06
CA VAL A 34 23.12 -18.07 1.27
C VAL A 34 23.88 -16.84 1.74
N ASN A 35 25.15 -17.03 2.12
CA ASN A 35 26.01 -15.95 2.62
C ASN A 35 25.38 -15.12 3.75
N GLY A 36 24.62 -15.76 4.62
CA GLY A 36 23.94 -15.09 5.74
C GLY A 36 22.64 -14.34 5.36
N VAL A 37 22.24 -14.36 4.09
CA VAL A 37 20.98 -13.78 3.59
C VAL A 37 19.95 -14.89 3.41
N VAL A 38 18.73 -14.66 3.88
CA VAL A 38 17.62 -15.59 3.70
C VAL A 38 17.17 -15.55 2.24
N VAL A 39 16.98 -16.72 1.67
CA VAL A 39 16.39 -16.91 0.35
C VAL A 39 14.97 -17.43 0.54
N VAL A 40 13.98 -16.66 0.09
CA VAL A 40 12.58 -17.06 0.12
C VAL A 40 12.29 -18.01 -1.04
N SER A 41 11.48 -19.04 -0.80
CA SER A 41 11.09 -20.00 -1.84
C SER A 41 10.35 -19.31 -2.98
N PRO A 42 10.85 -19.36 -4.23
CA PRO A 42 10.15 -18.79 -5.37
C PRO A 42 8.74 -19.37 -5.58
N ASP A 43 8.57 -20.67 -5.34
CA ASP A 43 7.27 -21.34 -5.47
C ASP A 43 6.27 -20.83 -4.43
N ALA A 44 6.73 -20.59 -3.19
CA ALA A 44 5.89 -19.97 -2.16
C ALA A 44 5.47 -18.54 -2.55
N ILE A 45 6.37 -17.75 -3.14
CA ILE A 45 6.06 -16.39 -3.62
C ILE A 45 5.02 -16.46 -4.74
N VAL A 46 5.18 -17.35 -5.72
CA VAL A 46 4.19 -17.52 -6.82
C VAL A 46 2.81 -17.81 -6.26
N SER A 47 2.70 -18.80 -5.36
CA SER A 47 1.43 -19.18 -4.74
C SER A 47 0.79 -18.01 -3.98
N GLN A 48 1.59 -17.24 -3.22
CA GLN A 48 1.12 -16.05 -2.49
C GLN A 48 0.66 -14.93 -3.41
N LEU A 49 1.37 -14.69 -4.51
CA LEU A 49 1.00 -13.68 -5.52
C LEU A 49 -0.29 -14.04 -6.24
N GLU A 50 -0.46 -15.32 -6.61
CA GLU A 50 -1.69 -15.80 -7.26
C GLU A 50 -2.90 -15.69 -6.34
N ALA A 51 -2.77 -16.09 -5.07
CA ALA A 51 -3.81 -15.92 -4.06
C ALA A 51 -4.21 -14.46 -3.86
N ALA A 52 -3.21 -13.56 -3.75
CA ALA A 52 -3.46 -12.14 -3.61
C ALA A 52 -4.13 -11.53 -4.85
N LYS A 53 -3.68 -11.91 -6.05
CA LYS A 53 -4.28 -11.49 -7.32
C LYS A 53 -5.74 -11.90 -7.41
N GLU A 54 -6.05 -13.16 -7.13
CA GLU A 54 -7.43 -13.69 -7.14
C GLU A 54 -8.32 -12.91 -6.16
N LYS A 55 -7.81 -12.60 -4.97
CA LYS A 55 -8.52 -11.83 -3.95
C LYS A 55 -8.83 -10.40 -4.42
N ILE A 56 -7.87 -9.72 -5.04
CA ILE A 56 -8.07 -8.38 -5.57
C ILE A 56 -9.04 -8.39 -6.75
N GLN A 57 -8.92 -9.36 -7.65
CA GLN A 57 -9.83 -9.50 -8.79
C GLN A 57 -11.27 -9.74 -8.33
N LYS A 58 -11.48 -10.62 -7.36
CA LYS A 58 -12.80 -10.84 -6.74
C LYS A 58 -13.35 -9.57 -6.11
N ALA A 59 -12.51 -8.81 -5.38
CA ALA A 59 -12.93 -7.55 -4.80
C ALA A 59 -13.34 -6.53 -5.86
N LYS A 60 -12.56 -6.38 -6.93
CA LYS A 60 -12.89 -5.48 -8.06
C LYS A 60 -14.19 -5.88 -8.76
N GLN A 61 -14.40 -7.18 -9.03
CA GLN A 61 -15.63 -7.70 -9.65
C GLN A 61 -16.87 -7.44 -8.79
N GLN A 62 -16.72 -7.42 -7.47
CA GLN A 62 -17.78 -7.11 -6.51
C GLN A 62 -18.00 -5.61 -6.30
N GLY A 63 -17.26 -4.75 -6.99
CA GLY A 63 -17.33 -3.29 -6.80
C GLY A 63 -16.83 -2.83 -5.43
N LYS A 64 -15.96 -3.61 -4.78
CA LYS A 64 -15.34 -3.28 -3.50
C LYS A 64 -14.24 -2.24 -3.69
N GLU A 65 -14.14 -1.33 -2.73
CA GLU A 65 -13.09 -0.32 -2.70
C GLU A 65 -11.76 -0.94 -2.23
N VAL A 66 -10.75 -0.85 -3.10
CA VAL A 66 -9.39 -1.33 -2.83
C VAL A 66 -8.49 -0.15 -2.51
N LEU A 67 -7.76 -0.25 -1.41
CA LEU A 67 -6.79 0.77 -0.98
C LEU A 67 -5.40 0.15 -0.89
N VAL A 68 -4.42 0.77 -1.54
CA VAL A 68 -3.00 0.38 -1.43
C VAL A 68 -2.27 1.42 -0.58
N VAL A 69 -1.52 0.97 0.43
CA VAL A 69 -0.85 1.87 1.37
C VAL A 69 0.63 1.57 1.47
N SER A 70 1.44 2.64 1.48
CA SER A 70 2.88 2.58 1.75
C SER A 70 3.38 3.91 2.31
N GLU A 71 4.21 3.85 3.34
CA GLU A 71 4.93 5.03 3.85
C GLU A 71 6.38 5.10 3.33
N LYS A 72 6.82 4.13 2.54
CA LYS A 72 8.15 4.15 1.91
C LYS A 72 8.20 5.19 0.81
N LYS A 73 8.97 6.25 1.04
CA LYS A 73 9.10 7.36 0.09
C LYS A 73 9.65 6.92 -1.27
N MET A 74 10.49 5.90 -1.30
CA MET A 74 11.09 5.39 -2.53
C MET A 74 10.04 4.85 -3.53
N TYR A 75 8.88 4.41 -3.07
CA TYR A 75 7.80 3.87 -3.92
C TYR A 75 6.64 4.85 -4.15
N ALA A 76 6.78 6.10 -3.70
CA ALA A 76 5.67 7.04 -3.72
C ALA A 76 5.18 7.36 -5.13
N GLU A 77 6.08 7.53 -6.08
CA GLU A 77 5.76 7.84 -7.49
C GLU A 77 5.20 6.61 -8.22
N GLU A 78 5.79 5.43 -7.99
CA GLU A 78 5.34 4.17 -8.57
C GLU A 78 3.93 3.81 -8.10
N LEU A 79 3.68 3.96 -6.79
CA LEU A 79 2.37 3.69 -6.22
C LEU A 79 1.29 4.64 -6.75
N GLU A 80 1.64 5.89 -6.98
CA GLU A 80 0.76 6.86 -7.62
C GLU A 80 0.47 6.50 -9.08
N ALA A 81 1.49 6.15 -9.85
CA ALA A 81 1.33 5.75 -11.24
C ALA A 81 0.46 4.49 -11.38
N LEU A 82 0.73 3.47 -10.55
CA LEU A 82 -0.04 2.22 -10.54
C LEU A 82 -1.47 2.43 -10.04
N GLY A 83 -1.67 3.23 -8.98
CA GLY A 83 -3.00 3.56 -8.47
C GLY A 83 -3.86 4.25 -9.52
N THR A 84 -3.28 5.20 -10.24
CA THR A 84 -3.96 5.89 -11.35
C THR A 84 -4.25 4.95 -12.51
N LYS A 85 -3.27 4.11 -12.90
CA LYS A 85 -3.40 3.15 -14.02
C LYS A 85 -4.50 2.12 -13.78
N TYR A 86 -4.59 1.59 -12.57
CA TYR A 86 -5.54 0.53 -12.23
C TYR A 86 -6.83 1.01 -11.53
N GLY A 87 -6.98 2.33 -11.37
CA GLY A 87 -8.17 2.93 -10.75
C GLY A 87 -8.33 2.55 -9.27
N VAL A 88 -7.22 2.38 -8.55
CA VAL A 88 -7.19 1.95 -7.15
C VAL A 88 -6.81 3.13 -6.26
N SER A 89 -7.51 3.28 -5.13
CA SER A 89 -7.17 4.30 -4.13
C SER A 89 -5.81 4.00 -3.49
N TYR A 90 -5.01 5.04 -3.19
CA TYR A 90 -3.68 4.83 -2.60
C TYR A 90 -3.32 5.89 -1.55
N LEU A 91 -2.43 5.52 -0.62
CA LEU A 91 -1.76 6.42 0.30
C LEU A 91 -0.25 6.15 0.20
N ASN A 92 0.49 7.10 -0.38
CA ASN A 92 1.91 6.94 -0.73
C ASN A 92 2.88 7.81 0.09
N TYR A 93 2.38 8.55 1.08
CA TYR A 93 3.22 9.45 1.87
C TYR A 93 3.14 9.18 3.36
N LYS A 94 1.94 9.21 3.92
CA LYS A 94 1.66 8.94 5.33
C LYS A 94 0.24 8.44 5.47
N VAL A 95 0.06 7.38 6.25
CA VAL A 95 -1.26 6.90 6.63
C VAL A 95 -1.69 7.60 7.91
N PRO A 96 -2.76 8.40 7.89
CA PRO A 96 -3.28 9.02 9.10
C PRO A 96 -3.72 7.97 10.10
N GLY A 97 -3.33 8.10 11.35
CA GLY A 97 -3.81 7.22 12.42
C GLY A 97 -5.34 7.29 12.53
N GLY A 98 -5.98 6.15 12.75
CA GLY A 98 -7.42 6.03 12.76
C GLY A 98 -8.06 5.96 11.36
N PHE A 99 -7.27 5.67 10.30
CA PHE A 99 -7.81 5.67 8.93
C PHE A 99 -8.96 4.68 8.76
N LEU A 100 -8.87 3.51 9.36
CA LEU A 100 -9.94 2.50 9.32
C LEU A 100 -10.90 2.61 10.50
N THR A 101 -10.42 3.01 11.67
CA THR A 101 -11.22 3.06 12.90
C THR A 101 -12.04 4.34 13.05
N ASN A 102 -11.60 5.44 12.43
CA ASN A 102 -12.28 6.75 12.49
C ASN A 102 -12.43 7.35 11.08
N PHE A 103 -12.89 6.53 10.14
CA PHE A 103 -13.00 6.92 8.73
C PHE A 103 -13.91 8.13 8.50
N ASP A 104 -15.00 8.27 9.24
CA ASP A 104 -15.93 9.40 9.08
C ASP A 104 -15.29 10.77 9.33
N THR A 105 -14.38 10.84 10.32
CA THR A 105 -13.61 12.06 10.57
C THR A 105 -12.61 12.34 9.44
N LEU A 106 -11.99 11.30 8.90
CA LEU A 106 -11.05 11.44 7.78
C LEU A 106 -11.76 11.78 6.47
N LYS A 107 -12.95 11.24 6.25
CA LYS A 107 -13.81 11.61 5.13
C LYS A 107 -14.09 13.12 5.11
N LYS A 108 -14.41 13.71 6.24
CA LYS A 108 -14.58 15.18 6.35
C LYS A 108 -13.31 15.95 5.97
N ARG A 109 -12.11 15.41 6.27
CA ARG A 109 -10.83 16.02 5.85
C ARG A 109 -10.61 15.91 4.35
N ILE A 110 -10.96 14.77 3.75
CA ILE A 110 -10.92 14.57 2.28
C ILE A 110 -11.89 15.53 1.59
N GLU A 111 -13.10 15.65 2.09
CA GLU A 111 -14.11 16.59 1.59
C GLU A 111 -13.65 18.05 1.73
N SER A 112 -13.04 18.41 2.86
CA SER A 112 -12.42 19.72 3.06
C SER A 112 -11.30 19.99 2.06
N MET A 113 -10.44 19.00 1.78
CA MET A 113 -9.40 19.12 0.76
C MET A 113 -10.02 19.37 -0.63
N ASN A 114 -11.06 18.61 -1.00
CA ASN A 114 -11.74 18.78 -2.27
C ASN A 114 -12.40 20.17 -2.38
N SER A 115 -12.97 20.66 -1.27
CA SER A 115 -13.52 22.03 -1.19
C SER A 115 -12.44 23.09 -1.33
N MET A 116 -11.26 22.88 -0.71
CA MET A 116 -10.13 23.77 -0.84
C MET A 116 -9.59 23.84 -2.28
N GLU A 117 -9.59 22.71 -2.99
CA GLU A 117 -9.17 22.66 -4.39
C GLU A 117 -10.15 23.44 -5.29
N ARG A 118 -11.44 23.22 -5.13
CA ARG A 118 -12.49 23.97 -5.87
C ARG A 118 -12.45 25.48 -5.57
N PHE A 119 -12.09 25.87 -4.36
CA PHE A 119 -11.97 27.29 -3.99
C PHE A 119 -10.90 28.03 -4.81
N LEU A 120 -9.83 27.35 -5.27
CA LEU A 120 -8.83 27.97 -6.13
C LEU A 120 -9.38 28.49 -7.47
N GLU A 121 -10.50 27.94 -7.92
CA GLU A 121 -11.15 28.30 -9.20
C GLU A 121 -12.18 29.42 -9.05
N THR A 122 -12.40 29.94 -7.82
CA THR A 122 -13.40 30.96 -7.54
C THR A 122 -12.87 32.39 -7.67
N ASP A 123 -13.75 33.33 -8.01
CA ASP A 123 -13.43 34.76 -8.05
C ASP A 123 -13.04 35.30 -6.66
N THR A 124 -13.58 34.72 -5.61
CA THR A 124 -13.22 35.03 -4.21
C THR A 124 -11.75 34.75 -3.95
N TYR A 125 -11.21 33.64 -4.48
CA TYR A 125 -9.78 33.34 -4.37
C TYR A 125 -8.93 34.37 -5.14
N ASN A 126 -9.39 34.78 -6.32
CA ASN A 126 -8.68 35.76 -7.16
C ASN A 126 -8.65 37.16 -6.53
N SER A 127 -9.64 37.51 -5.68
CA SER A 127 -9.70 38.77 -4.93
C SER A 127 -8.76 38.82 -3.71
N LEU A 128 -8.21 37.69 -3.28
CA LEU A 128 -7.25 37.62 -2.17
C LEU A 128 -5.91 38.27 -2.53
N THR A 129 -5.23 38.83 -1.53
CA THR A 129 -3.87 39.33 -1.70
C THR A 129 -2.91 38.20 -2.06
N LYS A 130 -1.82 38.51 -2.77
CA LYS A 130 -0.79 37.51 -3.15
C LYS A 130 -0.25 36.71 -1.96
N LYS A 131 -0.12 37.36 -0.79
CA LYS A 131 0.31 36.71 0.46
C LYS A 131 -0.71 35.68 0.94
N GLU A 132 -1.99 36.00 0.94
CA GLU A 132 -3.07 35.09 1.34
C GLU A 132 -3.19 33.91 0.38
N GLN A 133 -3.13 34.14 -0.94
CA GLN A 133 -3.11 33.10 -1.96
C GLN A 133 -1.93 32.14 -1.73
N LEU A 134 -0.74 32.63 -1.42
CA LEU A 134 0.42 31.81 -1.14
C LEU A 134 0.24 30.94 0.12
N VAL A 135 -0.29 31.54 1.20
CA VAL A 135 -0.59 30.80 2.44
C VAL A 135 -1.61 29.71 2.18
N TYR A 136 -2.65 30.02 1.42
CA TYR A 136 -3.69 29.06 1.05
C TYR A 136 -3.13 27.89 0.22
N LYS A 137 -2.37 28.18 -0.83
CA LYS A 137 -1.70 27.15 -1.66
C LYS A 137 -0.79 26.23 -0.83
N ARG A 138 -0.02 26.80 0.11
CA ARG A 138 0.83 26.01 1.01
C ARG A 138 0.02 25.10 1.94
N LYS A 139 -1.12 25.59 2.45
CA LYS A 139 -2.03 24.80 3.27
C LYS A 139 -2.61 23.63 2.47
N LEU A 140 -3.15 23.92 1.28
CA LEU A 140 -3.69 22.88 0.37
C LEU A 140 -2.62 21.85 0.01
N ALA A 141 -1.41 22.27 -0.39
CA ALA A 141 -0.33 21.36 -0.78
C ALA A 141 0.04 20.35 0.33
N ARG A 142 0.01 20.78 1.61
CA ARG A 142 0.26 19.89 2.76
C ARG A 142 -0.82 18.81 2.89
N VAL A 143 -2.08 19.18 2.75
CA VAL A 143 -3.21 18.24 2.86
C VAL A 143 -3.27 17.35 1.63
N PHE A 144 -3.09 17.93 0.45
CA PHE A 144 -3.10 17.24 -0.83
C PHE A 144 -2.04 16.13 -0.90
N LYS A 145 -0.84 16.40 -0.37
CA LYS A 145 0.25 15.42 -0.31
C LYS A 145 -0.15 14.13 0.43
N ILE A 146 -1.07 14.23 1.40
CA ILE A 146 -1.52 13.07 2.19
C ILE A 146 -2.72 12.38 1.55
N TYR A 147 -3.71 13.16 1.08
CA TYR A 147 -5.03 12.64 0.73
C TYR A 147 -5.32 12.56 -0.77
N LYS A 148 -4.41 12.99 -1.65
CA LYS A 148 -4.70 13.03 -3.09
C LYS A 148 -5.09 11.67 -3.68
N GLY A 149 -4.45 10.60 -3.25
CA GLY A 149 -4.72 9.26 -3.75
C GLY A 149 -6.03 8.63 -3.24
N VAL A 150 -6.67 9.27 -2.25
CA VAL A 150 -7.97 8.87 -1.71
C VAL A 150 -9.06 9.92 -1.95
N LYS A 151 -8.80 10.87 -2.86
CA LYS A 151 -9.70 11.99 -3.18
C LYS A 151 -11.13 11.55 -3.48
N ASN A 152 -11.30 10.41 -4.15
CA ASN A 152 -12.58 9.88 -4.59
C ASN A 152 -13.16 8.82 -3.63
N LEU A 153 -12.47 8.52 -2.53
CA LEU A 153 -12.89 7.50 -1.59
C LEU A 153 -14.11 7.99 -0.78
N SER A 154 -15.28 7.44 -1.07
CA SER A 154 -16.55 7.84 -0.46
C SER A 154 -16.94 6.99 0.75
N LYS A 155 -16.45 5.77 0.82
CA LYS A 155 -16.69 4.80 1.90
C LYS A 155 -15.38 4.20 2.41
N LYS A 156 -15.42 3.58 3.58
CA LYS A 156 -14.31 2.82 4.14
C LYS A 156 -13.89 1.73 3.13
N PRO A 157 -12.58 1.52 2.88
CA PRO A 157 -12.13 0.51 1.95
C PRO A 157 -12.51 -0.90 2.44
N ASP A 158 -12.92 -1.75 1.51
CA ASP A 158 -13.29 -3.14 1.77
C ASP A 158 -12.06 -4.06 1.79
N LEU A 159 -11.05 -3.73 0.96
CA LEU A 159 -9.78 -4.45 0.87
C LEU A 159 -8.59 -3.49 0.96
N VAL A 160 -7.63 -3.82 1.80
CA VAL A 160 -6.42 -3.01 1.98
C VAL A 160 -5.18 -3.84 1.64
N VAL A 161 -4.32 -3.29 0.79
CA VAL A 161 -2.99 -3.84 0.47
C VAL A 161 -1.94 -2.99 1.20
N VAL A 162 -1.20 -3.60 2.13
CA VAL A 162 -0.18 -2.92 2.93
C VAL A 162 1.20 -3.32 2.44
N LEU A 163 1.97 -2.35 1.97
CA LEU A 163 3.36 -2.54 1.61
C LEU A 163 4.25 -2.19 2.79
N ASP A 164 4.99 -3.19 3.30
CA ASP A 164 5.81 -3.13 4.50
C ASP A 164 5.02 -3.02 5.81
N GLY A 165 4.43 -4.14 6.22
CA GLY A 165 3.67 -4.22 7.47
C GLY A 165 4.50 -3.95 8.74
N LEU A 166 5.84 -4.10 8.70
CA LEU A 166 6.70 -3.78 9.83
C LEU A 166 6.80 -2.26 10.03
N MET A 167 7.04 -1.51 8.95
CA MET A 167 7.10 -0.05 9.00
C MET A 167 5.75 0.57 9.38
N MET A 168 4.65 -0.09 8.97
CA MET A 168 3.28 0.39 9.18
C MET A 168 2.55 -0.35 10.30
N GLU A 169 3.26 -0.67 11.39
CA GLU A 169 2.73 -1.46 12.50
C GLU A 169 1.41 -0.91 13.07
N ASN A 170 1.31 0.40 13.25
CA ASN A 170 0.09 1.03 13.75
C ASN A 170 -1.12 0.80 12.82
N PHE A 171 -0.90 0.87 11.51
CA PHE A 171 -1.95 0.63 10.55
C PHE A 171 -2.33 -0.86 10.47
N VAL A 172 -1.35 -1.76 10.56
CA VAL A 172 -1.59 -3.21 10.68
C VAL A 172 -2.44 -3.53 11.92
N ASN A 173 -2.18 -2.88 13.06
CA ASN A 173 -3.01 -3.00 14.27
C ASN A 173 -4.45 -2.52 14.05
N GLU A 174 -4.66 -1.49 13.22
CA GLU A 174 -6.02 -1.04 12.86
C GLU A 174 -6.72 -2.09 11.98
N VAL A 175 -6.00 -2.65 11.00
CA VAL A 175 -6.52 -3.71 10.12
C VAL A 175 -6.94 -4.94 10.94
N GLU A 176 -6.12 -5.39 11.89
CA GLU A 176 -6.46 -6.52 12.76
C GLU A 176 -7.75 -6.31 13.57
N LYS A 177 -8.00 -5.07 14.02
CA LYS A 177 -9.21 -4.72 14.78
C LYS A 177 -10.47 -4.64 13.91
N GLN A 178 -10.30 -4.42 12.62
CA GLN A 178 -11.40 -4.23 11.67
C GLN A 178 -11.66 -5.53 10.88
N LYS A 179 -12.35 -6.49 11.52
CA LYS A 179 -12.66 -7.81 10.93
C LYS A 179 -13.44 -7.77 9.61
N GLU A 180 -14.11 -6.66 9.32
CA GLU A 180 -14.88 -6.42 8.10
C GLU A 180 -14.00 -6.05 6.91
N VAL A 181 -12.77 -5.58 7.16
CA VAL A 181 -11.83 -5.17 6.12
C VAL A 181 -10.93 -6.33 5.79
N GLU A 182 -10.96 -6.75 4.53
CA GLU A 182 -10.01 -7.72 4.02
C GLU A 182 -8.62 -7.08 3.88
N SER A 183 -7.56 -7.89 4.01
CA SER A 183 -6.20 -7.36 3.93
C SER A 183 -5.28 -8.27 3.15
N ILE A 184 -4.28 -7.67 2.51
CA ILE A 184 -3.11 -8.32 1.93
C ILE A 184 -1.89 -7.59 2.47
N LEU A 185 -1.00 -8.30 3.16
CA LEU A 185 0.26 -7.75 3.64
C LEU A 185 1.40 -8.19 2.73
N ILE A 186 2.21 -7.25 2.29
CA ILE A 186 3.45 -7.49 1.54
C ILE A 186 4.60 -7.12 2.47
N CYS A 187 5.35 -8.12 2.94
CA CYS A 187 6.35 -7.95 3.98
C CYS A 187 7.68 -8.62 3.62
N GLY A 188 8.75 -8.16 4.26
CA GLY A 188 10.05 -8.84 4.24
C GLY A 188 10.10 -10.03 5.19
N THR A 189 11.20 -10.77 5.16
CA THR A 189 11.46 -11.91 6.06
C THR A 189 11.62 -11.53 7.53
N ASN A 190 11.71 -10.23 7.84
CA ASN A 190 11.79 -9.68 9.19
C ASN A 190 10.41 -9.39 9.85
N PHE A 191 9.30 -9.79 9.22
CA PHE A 191 7.95 -9.52 9.73
C PHE A 191 7.63 -10.38 10.96
N PRO A 192 7.31 -9.79 12.14
CA PRO A 192 7.26 -10.51 13.41
C PRO A 192 5.91 -11.13 13.74
N ARG A 193 4.90 -11.01 12.85
CA ARG A 193 3.52 -11.40 13.17
C ARG A 193 3.06 -12.63 12.40
N TRP A 194 2.09 -13.35 12.96
CA TRP A 194 1.29 -14.30 12.21
C TRP A 194 0.22 -13.55 11.41
N TRP A 195 0.05 -13.93 10.16
CA TRP A 195 -1.02 -13.45 9.30
C TRP A 195 -1.63 -14.60 8.53
N LYS A 196 -2.84 -14.42 8.00
CA LYS A 196 -3.47 -15.44 7.16
C LYS A 196 -2.60 -15.67 5.92
N GLU A 197 -2.33 -16.93 5.59
CA GLU A 197 -1.42 -17.28 4.49
C GLU A 197 -1.90 -16.79 3.13
N ASP A 198 -3.21 -16.80 2.90
CA ASP A 198 -3.88 -16.28 1.72
C ASP A 198 -3.85 -14.75 1.59
N SER A 199 -3.34 -14.09 2.60
CA SER A 199 -3.31 -12.63 2.76
C SER A 199 -1.92 -12.09 3.08
N LEU A 200 -0.89 -12.92 2.95
CA LEU A 200 0.50 -12.58 3.25
C LEU A 200 1.39 -12.90 2.06
N ILE A 201 2.19 -11.93 1.65
CA ILE A 201 3.26 -12.10 0.66
C ILE A 201 4.58 -11.81 1.36
N ILE A 202 5.46 -12.81 1.46
CA ILE A 202 6.81 -12.65 1.95
C ILE A 202 7.77 -12.57 0.78
N ALA A 203 8.29 -11.39 0.52
CA ALA A 203 9.17 -11.13 -0.62
C ALA A 203 10.13 -9.97 -0.32
N ASN A 204 10.98 -9.65 -1.28
CA ASN A 204 11.87 -8.50 -1.20
C ASN A 204 11.06 -7.20 -1.35
N ILE A 205 10.99 -6.43 -0.26
CA ILE A 205 10.33 -5.13 -0.22
C ILE A 205 11.31 -3.94 -0.24
N ASN A 206 12.58 -4.17 -0.54
CA ASN A 206 13.63 -3.16 -0.55
C ASN A 206 14.18 -2.85 -1.95
N SER A 207 13.67 -3.54 -2.98
CA SER A 207 14.03 -3.32 -4.38
C SER A 207 12.85 -2.74 -5.16
N HIS A 208 13.06 -1.66 -5.91
CA HIS A 208 12.05 -1.08 -6.81
C HIS A 208 11.51 -2.12 -7.80
N LYS A 209 12.40 -2.89 -8.42
CA LYS A 209 12.04 -3.93 -9.38
C LYS A 209 11.10 -4.98 -8.79
N SER A 210 11.37 -5.38 -7.54
CA SER A 210 10.54 -6.37 -6.84
C SER A 210 9.15 -5.81 -6.52
N VAL A 211 9.09 -4.61 -5.98
CA VAL A 211 7.81 -3.99 -5.56
C VAL A 211 6.94 -3.64 -6.78
N ASP A 212 7.53 -3.09 -7.83
CA ASP A 212 6.81 -2.82 -9.09
C ASP A 212 6.25 -4.12 -9.69
N TYR A 213 7.05 -5.20 -9.72
CA TYR A 213 6.59 -6.49 -10.20
C TYR A 213 5.41 -7.03 -9.35
N ILE A 214 5.51 -6.98 -8.02
CA ILE A 214 4.44 -7.42 -7.11
C ILE A 214 3.16 -6.63 -7.38
N LEU A 215 3.24 -5.29 -7.28
CA LEU A 215 2.07 -4.43 -7.40
C LEU A 215 1.43 -4.52 -8.79
N THR A 216 2.23 -4.57 -9.85
CA THR A 216 1.73 -4.72 -11.22
C THR A 216 0.97 -6.04 -11.39
N ASN A 217 1.47 -7.15 -10.87
CA ASN A 217 0.84 -8.46 -11.02
C ASN A 217 -0.43 -8.62 -10.18
N ILE A 218 -0.46 -8.09 -8.96
CA ILE A 218 -1.65 -8.22 -8.11
C ILE A 218 -2.76 -7.24 -8.46
N LEU A 219 -2.43 -6.07 -9.04
CA LEU A 219 -3.42 -5.04 -9.39
C LEU A 219 -3.99 -5.19 -10.82
N SER A 220 -3.31 -5.99 -11.68
CA SER A 220 -3.69 -6.22 -13.08
C SER A 220 -5.00 -7.00 -13.29
#